data_ac7503377c66b4459bef31ee3abffc69
#
_entry.id   ac7503377c66b4459bef31ee3abffc69
#
_cell.length_a   1.000
_cell.length_b   1.000
_cell.length_c   1.000
_cell.angle_alpha   90.00
_cell.angle_beta   90.00
_cell.angle_gamma   90.00
#
_symmetry.space_group_name_H-M   'P 1'
#
loop_
_entity.id
_entity.type
_entity.pdbx_description
1 polymer ?
#
loop_
_entity_poly.entity_id
_entity_poly.type
_entity_poly.pdbx_seq_one_letter_code
_entity_poly.pdbx_strand_id
1 'polypeptide(L)'
;MQEALAQLANSGLEPQITVLRTEYPVRDLSIVDVLNQGCSKGHALERWANYRGIPRSEVMAVGDNYNDIEMLAFAGHPFIMGNASEELRGRGWSVTLPNDQSGISAALEQVLGEKQTVV
;
A
#
# COMPACT_ATOMS: atom_id res chain seq x y z
N MET A 1 16.82 12.61 1.12
CA MET A 1 16.02 11.47 0.61
C MET A 1 16.41 11.08 -0.82
N GLN A 2 16.28 11.97 -1.78
CA GLN A 2 16.56 11.64 -3.18
C GLN A 2 18.01 11.20 -3.42
N GLU A 3 18.95 11.88 -2.75
CA GLU A 3 20.38 11.53 -2.85
C GLU A 3 20.66 10.14 -2.27
N ALA A 4 20.06 9.80 -1.13
CA ALA A 4 20.21 8.48 -0.52
C ALA A 4 19.64 7.37 -1.43
N LEU A 5 18.48 7.60 -2.03
CA LEU A 5 17.89 6.66 -2.97
C LEU A 5 18.75 6.47 -4.21
N ALA A 6 19.32 7.56 -4.73
CA ALA A 6 20.24 7.49 -5.89
C ALA A 6 21.51 6.70 -5.56
N GLN A 7 22.07 6.88 -4.38
CA GLN A 7 23.24 6.11 -3.94
C GLN A 7 22.94 4.62 -3.83
N LEU A 8 21.77 4.26 -3.31
CA LEU A 8 21.34 2.87 -3.23
C LEU A 8 21.17 2.26 -4.64
N ALA A 9 20.58 3.02 -5.55
CA ALA A 9 20.41 2.58 -6.93
C ALA A 9 21.75 2.30 -7.62
N ASN A 10 22.80 3.06 -7.29
CA ASN A 10 24.12 2.92 -7.88
C ASN A 10 25.06 1.98 -7.12
N SER A 11 24.60 1.40 -6.00
CA SER A 11 25.44 0.56 -5.14
C SER A 11 25.66 -0.85 -5.67
N GLY A 12 24.84 -1.32 -6.61
CA GLY A 12 24.86 -2.71 -7.07
C GLY A 12 24.17 -3.68 -6.12
N LEU A 13 23.54 -3.21 -5.04
CA LEU A 13 22.85 -4.03 -4.04
C LEU A 13 21.37 -4.25 -4.38
N GLU A 14 20.82 -3.50 -5.34
CA GLU A 14 19.39 -3.55 -5.68
C GLU A 14 18.81 -4.96 -5.87
N PRO A 15 19.53 -5.92 -6.53
CA PRO A 15 18.98 -7.26 -6.68
C PRO A 15 18.85 -8.03 -5.36
N GLN A 16 19.48 -7.55 -4.30
CA GLN A 16 19.56 -8.23 -2.99
C GLN A 16 18.74 -7.56 -1.91
N ILE A 17 18.16 -6.39 -2.21
CA ILE A 17 17.45 -5.59 -1.21
C ILE A 17 16.10 -5.10 -1.75
N THR A 18 15.20 -4.80 -0.82
CA THR A 18 13.97 -4.05 -1.07
C THR A 18 14.10 -2.71 -0.35
N VAL A 19 13.78 -1.63 -1.06
CA VAL A 19 13.80 -0.28 -0.51
C VAL A 19 12.36 0.23 -0.39
N LEU A 20 11.95 0.55 0.82
CA LEU A 20 10.62 1.10 1.11
C LEU A 20 10.74 2.54 1.59
N ARG A 21 9.82 3.36 1.16
CA ARG A 21 9.78 4.79 1.51
C ARG A 21 8.49 5.11 2.23
N THR A 22 8.60 5.87 3.33
CA THR A 22 7.45 6.41 4.05
C THR A 22 7.65 7.92 4.18
N GLU A 23 6.64 8.69 3.77
CA GLU A 23 6.70 10.14 3.77
C GLU A 23 5.69 10.73 4.76
N TYR A 24 6.17 11.68 5.57
CA TYR A 24 5.33 12.45 6.49
C TYR A 24 5.51 13.94 6.18
N PRO A 25 4.81 14.47 5.15
CA PRO A 25 5.04 15.85 4.69
C PRO A 25 4.81 16.92 5.76
N VAL A 26 3.84 16.70 6.64
CA VAL A 26 3.52 17.66 7.72
C VAL A 26 4.68 17.80 8.71
N ARG A 27 5.46 16.73 8.89
CA ARG A 27 6.61 16.71 9.78
C ARG A 27 7.94 16.94 9.05
N ASP A 28 7.89 17.13 7.74
CA ASP A 28 9.09 17.19 6.90
C ASP A 28 10.02 16.00 7.20
N LEU A 29 9.44 14.81 7.30
CA LEU A 29 10.13 13.58 7.67
C LEU A 29 9.94 12.54 6.57
N SER A 30 11.06 11.94 6.17
CA SER A 30 11.07 10.81 5.24
C SER A 30 11.83 9.66 5.86
N ILE A 31 11.27 8.46 5.77
CA ILE A 31 11.90 7.24 6.27
C ILE A 31 12.17 6.32 5.07
N VAL A 32 13.39 5.81 4.99
CA VAL A 32 13.77 4.80 4.01
C VAL A 32 14.16 3.52 4.76
N ASP A 33 13.45 2.45 4.48
CA ASP A 33 13.78 1.12 5.01
C ASP A 33 14.49 0.31 3.93
N VAL A 34 15.64 -0.24 4.27
CA VAL A 34 16.40 -1.15 3.40
C VAL A 34 16.27 -2.54 3.97
N LEU A 35 15.59 -3.42 3.25
CA LEU A 35 15.20 -4.74 3.72
C LEU A 35 15.70 -5.82 2.78
N ASN A 36 15.60 -7.07 3.18
CA ASN A 36 15.88 -8.20 2.30
C ASN A 36 14.99 -8.17 1.06
N GLN A 37 15.49 -8.71 -0.02
CA GLN A 37 14.73 -8.83 -1.27
C GLN A 37 13.38 -9.49 -1.01
N GLY A 38 12.32 -8.94 -1.58
CA GLY A 38 10.98 -9.47 -1.43
C GLY A 38 10.30 -9.17 -0.10
N CYS A 39 10.91 -8.37 0.76
CA CYS A 39 10.34 -8.00 2.05
C CYS A 39 9.48 -6.74 1.90
N SER A 40 8.16 -6.90 1.83
CA SER A 40 7.21 -5.79 1.73
C SER A 40 5.85 -6.24 2.23
N LYS A 41 4.96 -5.28 2.50
CA LYS A 41 3.58 -5.58 2.87
C LYS A 41 2.86 -6.36 1.76
N GLY A 42 3.13 -6.01 0.50
CA GLY A 42 2.53 -6.70 -0.64
C GLY A 42 2.95 -8.15 -0.72
N HIS A 43 4.24 -8.44 -0.56
CA HIS A 43 4.74 -9.82 -0.56
C HIS A 43 4.17 -10.63 0.61
N ALA A 44 4.08 -10.03 1.79
CA ALA A 44 3.52 -10.70 2.97
C ALA A 44 2.04 -11.04 2.76
N LEU A 45 1.28 -10.10 2.21
CA LEU A 45 -0.14 -10.28 1.92
C LEU A 45 -0.35 -11.39 0.88
N GLU A 46 0.45 -11.39 -0.19
CA GLU A 46 0.39 -12.40 -1.24
C GLU A 46 0.69 -13.79 -0.69
N ARG A 47 1.74 -13.93 0.12
CA ARG A 47 2.08 -15.22 0.75
C ARG A 47 0.96 -15.71 1.65
N TRP A 48 0.39 -14.82 2.45
CA TRP A 48 -0.71 -15.19 3.34
C TRP A 48 -1.95 -15.63 2.57
N ALA A 49 -2.32 -14.87 1.56
CA ALA A 49 -3.48 -15.20 0.72
C ALA A 49 -3.29 -16.57 0.05
N ASN A 50 -2.10 -16.82 -0.52
CA ASN A 50 -1.79 -18.10 -1.14
C ASN A 50 -1.84 -19.25 -0.13
N TYR A 51 -1.27 -19.05 1.06
CA TYR A 51 -1.29 -20.05 2.12
C TYR A 51 -2.72 -20.40 2.54
N ARG A 52 -3.61 -19.41 2.61
CA ARG A 52 -5.00 -19.60 3.01
C ARG A 52 -5.91 -19.99 1.84
N GLY A 53 -5.39 -20.05 0.63
CA GLY A 53 -6.20 -20.35 -0.54
C GLY A 53 -7.23 -19.26 -0.90
N ILE A 54 -6.95 -18.02 -0.53
CA ILE A 54 -7.83 -16.88 -0.80
C ILE A 54 -7.42 -16.27 -2.14
N PRO A 55 -8.33 -16.20 -3.13
CA PRO A 55 -7.99 -15.57 -4.40
C PRO A 55 -7.83 -14.05 -4.24
N ARG A 56 -6.97 -13.48 -5.06
CA ARG A 56 -6.67 -12.05 -5.05
C ARG A 56 -7.95 -11.18 -5.13
N SER A 57 -8.93 -11.63 -5.90
CA SER A 57 -10.21 -10.93 -6.09
C SER A 57 -11.02 -10.78 -4.78
N GLU A 58 -10.68 -11.56 -3.76
CA GLU A 58 -11.35 -11.49 -2.45
C GLU A 58 -10.51 -10.78 -1.39
N VAL A 59 -9.39 -10.17 -1.80
CA VAL A 59 -8.50 -9.45 -0.88
C VAL A 59 -8.77 -7.96 -0.96
N MET A 60 -9.03 -7.35 0.19
CA MET A 60 -9.15 -5.92 0.36
C MET A 60 -7.90 -5.38 1.05
N ALA A 61 -7.40 -4.25 0.61
CA ALA A 61 -6.28 -3.56 1.26
C ALA A 61 -6.55 -2.07 1.32
N VAL A 62 -6.12 -1.46 2.41
CA VAL A 62 -6.25 -0.01 2.63
C VAL A 62 -4.87 0.51 3.03
N GLY A 63 -4.42 1.56 2.38
CA GLY A 63 -3.12 2.15 2.64
C GLY A 63 -3.15 3.67 2.57
N ASP A 64 -2.07 4.31 3.05
CA ASP A 64 -1.97 5.77 3.08
C ASP A 64 -0.59 6.30 2.71
N ASN A 65 0.38 5.43 2.41
CA ASN A 65 1.74 5.88 2.16
C ASN A 65 2.44 5.02 1.10
N TYR A 66 3.64 5.40 0.73
CA TYR A 66 4.42 4.74 -0.33
C TYR A 66 4.78 3.31 0.00
N ASN A 67 4.97 2.97 1.27
CA ASN A 67 5.25 1.60 1.68
C ASN A 67 4.05 0.66 1.55
N ASP A 68 2.88 1.17 1.18
CA ASP A 68 1.67 0.39 0.94
C ASP A 68 1.43 0.08 -0.53
N ILE A 69 2.23 0.63 -1.45
CA ILE A 69 1.99 0.54 -2.90
C ILE A 69 1.88 -0.91 -3.37
N GLU A 70 2.81 -1.77 -2.95
CA GLU A 70 2.82 -3.17 -3.39
C GLU A 70 1.62 -3.94 -2.87
N MET A 71 1.20 -3.65 -1.64
CA MET A 71 0.00 -4.22 -1.05
C MET A 71 -1.25 -3.82 -1.83
N LEU A 72 -1.36 -2.54 -2.16
CA LEU A 72 -2.49 -2.01 -2.94
C LEU A 72 -2.50 -2.55 -4.37
N ALA A 73 -1.31 -2.72 -4.97
CA ALA A 73 -1.20 -3.28 -6.31
C ALA A 73 -1.62 -4.76 -6.35
N PHE A 74 -1.42 -5.50 -5.28
CA PHE A 74 -1.82 -6.91 -5.19
C PHE A 74 -3.31 -7.10 -4.96
N ALA A 75 -3.91 -6.30 -4.08
CA ALA A 75 -5.29 -6.51 -3.63
C ALA A 75 -6.32 -6.35 -4.77
N GLY A 76 -7.34 -7.17 -4.76
CA GLY A 76 -8.47 -7.06 -5.68
C GLY A 76 -9.38 -5.87 -5.37
N HIS A 77 -9.40 -5.42 -4.11
CA HIS A 77 -10.15 -4.25 -3.66
C HIS A 77 -9.20 -3.27 -2.95
N PRO A 78 -8.38 -2.52 -3.70
CA PRO A 78 -7.43 -1.57 -3.11
C PRO A 78 -8.08 -0.21 -2.85
N PHE A 79 -7.83 0.33 -1.66
CA PHE A 79 -8.29 1.65 -1.26
C PHE A 79 -7.13 2.49 -0.74
N ILE A 80 -7.05 3.73 -1.22
CA ILE A 80 -6.10 4.71 -0.70
C ILE A 80 -6.86 5.70 0.19
N MET A 81 -6.28 6.01 1.35
CA MET A 81 -6.91 6.95 2.29
C MET A 81 -6.95 8.37 1.74
N GLY A 82 -7.99 9.10 2.07
CA GLY A 82 -8.17 10.48 1.63
C GLY A 82 -7.10 11.44 2.14
N ASN A 83 -6.40 11.08 3.23
CA ASN A 83 -5.29 11.87 3.78
C ASN A 83 -3.93 11.51 3.16
N ALA A 84 -3.88 10.58 2.21
CA ALA A 84 -2.65 10.26 1.49
C ALA A 84 -2.23 11.43 0.58
N SER A 85 -0.98 11.42 0.10
CA SER A 85 -0.48 12.44 -0.81
C SER A 85 -1.31 12.49 -2.10
N GLU A 86 -1.32 13.64 -2.75
CA GLU A 86 -2.02 13.83 -4.02
C GLU A 86 -1.53 12.85 -5.07
N GLU A 87 -0.22 12.60 -5.13
CA GLU A 87 0.35 11.64 -6.06
C GLU A 87 -0.21 10.23 -5.86
N LEU A 88 -0.29 9.76 -4.62
CA LEU A 88 -0.84 8.44 -4.32
C LEU A 88 -2.33 8.34 -4.64
N ARG A 89 -3.09 9.38 -4.30
CA ARG A 89 -4.53 9.42 -4.62
C ARG A 89 -4.81 9.43 -6.11
N GLY A 90 -3.85 9.85 -6.92
CA GLY A 90 -3.99 9.90 -8.39
C GLY A 90 -3.57 8.62 -9.12
N ARG A 91 -3.22 7.55 -8.42
CA ARG A 91 -2.72 6.32 -9.05
C ARG A 91 -3.79 5.36 -9.57
N GLY A 92 -5.06 5.66 -9.37
CA GLY A 92 -6.15 4.86 -9.92
C GLY A 92 -6.83 3.92 -8.93
N TRP A 93 -6.37 3.84 -7.68
CA TRP A 93 -7.06 3.10 -6.63
C TRP A 93 -8.30 3.87 -6.15
N SER A 94 -9.28 3.17 -5.60
CA SER A 94 -10.43 3.81 -4.98
C SER A 94 -9.98 4.66 -3.79
N VAL A 95 -10.45 5.92 -3.73
CA VAL A 95 -10.11 6.83 -2.64
C VAL A 95 -11.22 6.78 -1.61
N THR A 96 -10.87 6.44 -0.38
CA THR A 96 -11.82 6.48 0.74
C THR A 96 -11.67 7.78 1.54
N LEU A 97 -12.43 7.93 2.61
CA LEU A 97 -12.38 9.11 3.47
C LEU A 97 -11.04 9.18 4.22
N PRO A 98 -10.65 10.38 4.71
CA PRO A 98 -9.44 10.50 5.52
C PRO A 98 -9.53 9.74 6.84
N ASN A 99 -8.38 9.56 7.49
CA ASN A 99 -8.30 8.85 8.77
C ASN A 99 -9.11 9.50 9.89
N ASP A 100 -9.31 10.81 9.84
CA ASP A 100 -10.12 11.55 10.83
C ASP A 100 -11.64 11.47 10.53
N GLN A 101 -12.03 10.84 9.42
CA GLN A 101 -13.43 10.63 9.02
C GLN A 101 -13.77 9.15 8.82
N SER A 102 -13.04 8.26 9.49
CA SER A 102 -13.29 6.81 9.47
C SER A 102 -13.19 6.20 8.07
N GLY A 103 -12.11 6.51 7.34
CA GLY A 103 -11.90 6.04 5.98
C GLY A 103 -11.90 4.51 5.84
N ILE A 104 -11.35 3.78 6.81
CA ILE A 104 -11.34 2.31 6.78
C ILE A 104 -12.77 1.77 6.90
N SER A 105 -13.58 2.33 7.80
CA SER A 105 -14.99 1.93 7.93
C SER A 105 -15.77 2.19 6.65
N ALA A 106 -15.56 3.34 6.03
CA ALA A 106 -16.21 3.68 4.77
C ALA A 106 -15.85 2.69 3.66
N ALA A 107 -14.57 2.32 3.55
CA ALA A 107 -14.11 1.35 2.57
C ALA A 107 -14.70 -0.03 2.82
N LEU A 108 -14.75 -0.46 4.08
CA LEU A 108 -15.37 -1.75 4.46
C LEU A 108 -16.86 -1.78 4.09
N GLU A 109 -17.58 -0.73 4.39
CA GLU A 109 -19.01 -0.64 4.06
C GLU A 109 -19.23 -0.73 2.55
N GLN A 110 -18.38 -0.10 1.76
CA GLN A 110 -18.47 -0.16 0.31
C GLN A 110 -18.29 -1.59 -0.20
N VAL A 111 -17.25 -2.28 0.25
CA VAL A 111 -16.98 -3.66 -0.19
C VAL A 111 -18.06 -4.62 0.28
N LEU A 112 -18.47 -4.54 1.55
CA LEU A 112 -19.50 -5.41 2.09
C LEU A 112 -20.88 -5.09 1.51
N GLY A 113 -21.17 -3.83 1.26
CA GLY A 113 -22.40 -3.40 0.59
C GLY A 113 -22.52 -3.96 -0.81
N GLU A 114 -21.45 -3.95 -1.58
CA GLU A 114 -21.42 -4.56 -2.92
C GLU A 114 -21.70 -6.05 -2.87
N LYS A 115 -21.15 -6.77 -1.88
CA LYS A 115 -21.43 -8.21 -1.69
C LYS A 115 -22.89 -8.47 -1.30
N GLN A 116 -23.50 -7.58 -0.53
CA GLN A 116 -24.90 -7.72 -0.12
C GLN A 116 -25.88 -7.47 -1.27
N THR A 117 -25.50 -6.65 -2.24
CA THR A 117 -26.38 -6.35 -3.38
C THR A 117 -26.39 -7.43 -4.46
N VAL A 118 -25.57 -8.45 -4.34
CA VAL A 118 -25.46 -9.56 -5.31
C VAL A 118 -26.39 -10.73 -4.96
N VAL A 119 -27.16 -10.58 -3.93
CA VAL A 119 -28.12 -11.65 -3.52
C VAL A 119 -29.37 -11.67 -4.46
#